data_6835e107f06d5787ab7f669eac77dc22
#
_entry.id   6835e107f06d5787ab7f669eac77dc22
#
_cell.length_a   1.000
_cell.length_b   1.000
_cell.length_c   1.000
_cell.angle_alpha   90.00
_cell.angle_beta   90.00
_cell.angle_gamma   90.00
#
_symmetry.space_group_name_H-M   'P 1'
#
loop_
_entity.id
_entity.type
_entity.pdbx_description
1 polymer ?
#
loop_
_entity_poly.entity_id
_entity_poly.type
_entity_poly.pdbx_seq_one_letter_code
_entity_poly.pdbx_strand_id
1 'polypeptide(L)'
;MLKSLIILGGAAALGAAHFTIPNDDQNMTGIVANGVPYAKRVEYMRKTNEALFRQSGPCPFAAYGTIIVNHTSDEVVCEGANFRTGDPTIHGEISAINACTAKFTEMGMTATQIFAAWGQLSIYTNAESCPMCASAIRWAGFKEYVYGTTIQHNYNKGWGVMTLSSYDVFQQSRQLPGYQTVMLGQILTNETDPLFSWQYDESEPCPNSCVRQFSQTRGYSTCTNITAIPSM
;
A
#
# COMPACT_ATOMS: atom_id res chain seq x y z
N MET A 1 -53.85 -25.59 4.85
CA MET A 1 -53.01 -25.08 5.96
C MET A 1 -51.55 -25.13 5.52
N LEU A 2 -51.07 -24.00 4.96
CA LEU A 2 -49.68 -23.86 4.53
C LEU A 2 -48.90 -23.24 5.69
N LYS A 3 -47.92 -23.97 6.23
CA LYS A 3 -46.98 -23.43 7.23
C LYS A 3 -45.85 -22.72 6.47
N SER A 4 -45.85 -21.39 6.52
CA SER A 4 -44.70 -20.56 6.09
C SER A 4 -43.51 -20.83 7.02
N LEU A 5 -42.45 -21.33 6.45
CA LEU A 5 -41.14 -21.46 7.09
C LEU A 5 -40.39 -20.12 6.88
N ILE A 6 -40.33 -19.31 7.93
CA ILE A 6 -39.50 -18.09 7.95
C ILE A 6 -38.07 -18.55 8.21
N ILE A 7 -37.24 -18.51 7.18
CA ILE A 7 -35.78 -18.66 7.33
C ILE A 7 -35.23 -17.30 7.75
N LEU A 8 -34.95 -17.14 9.03
CA LEU A 8 -34.16 -16.02 9.56
C LEU A 8 -32.70 -16.27 9.15
N GLY A 9 -32.30 -15.68 8.03
CA GLY A 9 -30.91 -15.57 7.61
C GLY A 9 -30.21 -14.57 8.52
N GLY A 10 -29.54 -15.05 9.56
CA GLY A 10 -28.64 -14.24 10.37
C GLY A 10 -27.42 -13.83 9.52
N ALA A 11 -27.38 -12.59 9.05
CA ALA A 11 -26.17 -11.99 8.55
C ALA A 11 -25.22 -11.81 9.74
N ALA A 12 -24.28 -12.73 9.91
CA ALA A 12 -23.15 -12.51 10.80
C ALA A 12 -22.35 -11.34 10.25
N ALA A 13 -22.44 -10.18 10.90
CA ALA A 13 -21.53 -9.06 10.67
C ALA A 13 -20.13 -9.52 11.11
N LEU A 14 -19.33 -10.00 10.17
CA LEU A 14 -17.89 -10.21 10.38
C LEU A 14 -17.26 -8.83 10.57
N GLY A 15 -17.04 -8.45 11.84
CA GLY A 15 -16.30 -7.25 12.18
C GLY A 15 -14.95 -7.26 11.49
N ALA A 16 -14.55 -6.15 10.86
CA ALA A 16 -13.23 -5.99 10.28
C ALA A 16 -12.18 -6.29 11.36
N ALA A 17 -11.51 -7.42 11.27
CA ALA A 17 -10.43 -7.76 12.18
C ALA A 17 -9.23 -6.90 11.85
N HIS A 18 -8.93 -5.93 12.73
CA HIS A 18 -7.65 -5.23 12.69
C HIS A 18 -6.59 -6.15 13.29
N PHE A 19 -5.66 -6.57 12.46
CA PHE A 19 -4.46 -7.27 12.89
C PHE A 19 -3.26 -6.34 12.69
N THR A 20 -2.79 -5.70 13.76
CA THR A 20 -1.41 -5.21 13.81
C THR A 20 -0.53 -6.37 14.20
N ILE A 21 0.40 -6.72 13.33
CA ILE A 21 1.39 -7.75 13.62
C ILE A 21 2.57 -7.05 14.31
N PRO A 22 2.94 -7.45 15.55
CA PRO A 22 4.13 -6.88 16.21
C PRO A 22 5.40 -7.15 15.41
N ASN A 23 6.35 -6.23 15.52
CA ASN A 23 7.60 -6.13 14.75
C ASN A 23 8.63 -7.24 15.06
N ASP A 24 8.21 -8.44 15.47
CA ASP A 24 9.12 -9.54 15.81
C ASP A 24 9.08 -10.61 14.69
N ASP A 25 9.91 -10.39 13.67
CA ASP A 25 10.04 -11.22 12.47
C ASP A 25 10.34 -12.72 12.74
N GLN A 26 10.74 -13.05 13.97
CA GLN A 26 11.21 -14.38 14.32
C GLN A 26 10.07 -15.39 14.65
N ASN A 27 8.85 -14.94 14.91
CA ASN A 27 7.79 -15.81 15.40
C ASN A 27 6.52 -15.88 14.53
N MET A 28 6.56 -15.36 13.31
CA MET A 28 5.39 -15.09 12.48
C MET A 28 5.11 -16.10 11.36
N THR A 29 5.93 -17.14 11.24
CA THR A 29 5.85 -18.14 10.15
C THR A 29 4.53 -18.92 10.11
N GLY A 30 3.73 -18.87 11.19
CA GLY A 30 2.45 -19.58 11.31
C GLY A 30 1.20 -18.71 11.09
N ILE A 31 1.33 -17.38 10.90
CA ILE A 31 0.14 -16.53 10.75
C ILE A 31 -0.42 -16.63 9.34
N VAL A 32 -1.66 -17.10 9.26
CA VAL A 32 -2.44 -17.20 8.02
C VAL A 32 -3.69 -16.33 8.17
N ALA A 33 -3.79 -15.25 7.39
CA ALA A 33 -5.01 -14.46 7.28
C ALA A 33 -5.58 -14.62 5.88
N ASN A 34 -6.88 -14.85 5.77
CA ASN A 34 -7.58 -15.10 4.49
C ASN A 34 -6.95 -16.21 3.62
N GLY A 35 -6.32 -17.21 4.24
CA GLY A 35 -5.64 -18.29 3.52
C GLY A 35 -4.25 -17.94 2.97
N VAL A 36 -3.74 -16.72 3.24
CA VAL A 36 -2.43 -16.25 2.74
C VAL A 36 -1.40 -16.31 3.87
N PRO A 37 -0.34 -17.13 3.75
CA PRO A 37 0.73 -17.21 4.74
C PRO A 37 1.51 -15.89 4.88
N TYR A 38 2.05 -15.61 6.07
CA TYR A 38 2.86 -14.43 6.33
C TYR A 38 4.07 -14.33 5.36
N ALA A 39 4.77 -15.44 5.12
CA ALA A 39 5.91 -15.47 4.19
C ALA A 39 5.53 -14.98 2.77
N LYS A 40 4.32 -15.29 2.29
CA LYS A 40 3.81 -14.80 1.00
C LYS A 40 3.55 -13.30 1.04
N ARG A 41 3.12 -12.76 2.19
CA ARG A 41 2.93 -11.31 2.37
C ARG A 41 4.25 -10.56 2.35
N VAL A 42 5.29 -11.12 2.97
CA VAL A 42 6.67 -10.61 2.90
C VAL A 42 7.17 -10.61 1.45
N GLU A 43 6.94 -11.68 0.70
CA GLU A 43 7.27 -11.73 -0.74
C GLU A 43 6.60 -10.60 -1.52
N TYR A 44 5.30 -10.38 -1.33
CA TYR A 44 4.58 -9.30 -2.01
C TYR A 44 4.99 -7.90 -1.53
N MET A 45 5.36 -7.74 -0.27
CA MET A 45 5.89 -6.45 0.20
C MET A 45 7.25 -6.14 -0.45
N ARG A 46 8.12 -7.13 -0.66
CA ARG A 46 9.36 -6.95 -1.46
C ARG A 46 9.06 -6.59 -2.90
N LYS A 47 8.09 -7.27 -3.54
CA LYS A 47 7.62 -6.89 -4.89
C LYS A 47 7.06 -5.46 -4.93
N THR A 48 6.46 -4.97 -3.84
CA THR A 48 6.01 -3.57 -3.72
C THR A 48 7.20 -2.60 -3.76
N ASN A 49 8.28 -2.90 -3.02
CA ASN A 49 9.51 -2.10 -3.06
C ASN A 49 10.18 -2.17 -4.46
N GLU A 50 10.22 -3.35 -5.08
CA GLU A 50 10.74 -3.50 -6.44
C GLU A 50 9.93 -2.69 -7.47
N ALA A 51 8.59 -2.70 -7.37
CA ALA A 51 7.71 -1.92 -8.24
C ALA A 51 7.97 -0.41 -8.09
N LEU A 52 8.18 0.08 -6.85
CA LEU A 52 8.60 1.44 -6.58
C LEU A 52 9.87 1.79 -7.37
N PHE A 53 10.92 0.98 -7.23
CA PHE A 53 12.20 1.27 -7.88
C PHE A 53 12.13 1.17 -9.41
N ARG A 54 11.30 0.25 -9.96
CA ARG A 54 11.06 0.19 -11.41
C ARG A 54 10.41 1.46 -11.95
N GLN A 55 9.47 2.06 -11.21
CA GLN A 55 8.69 3.20 -11.66
C GLN A 55 9.33 4.55 -11.33
N SER A 56 10.05 4.65 -10.21
CA SER A 56 10.56 5.92 -9.69
C SER A 56 12.09 6.02 -9.72
N GLY A 57 12.79 4.98 -10.21
CA GLY A 57 14.25 4.89 -10.22
C GLY A 57 14.84 4.55 -8.85
N PRO A 58 16.19 4.45 -8.75
CA PRO A 58 16.86 3.92 -7.57
C PRO A 58 16.84 4.84 -6.35
N CYS A 59 16.59 6.14 -6.52
CA CYS A 59 16.64 7.15 -5.45
C CYS A 59 15.32 7.93 -5.33
N PRO A 60 14.17 7.25 -5.12
CA PRO A 60 12.88 7.93 -5.09
C PRO A 60 12.74 8.76 -3.82
N PHE A 61 12.66 10.11 -3.94
CA PHE A 61 12.45 10.95 -2.76
C PHE A 61 11.10 10.63 -2.10
N ALA A 62 10.01 10.57 -2.87
CA ALA A 62 8.70 10.13 -2.40
C ALA A 62 8.59 8.61 -2.60
N ALA A 63 9.13 7.83 -1.65
CA ALA A 63 9.37 6.41 -1.80
C ALA A 63 8.09 5.54 -1.57
N TYR A 64 6.94 6.00 -2.03
CA TYR A 64 5.66 5.31 -1.87
C TYR A 64 5.35 4.44 -3.09
N GLY A 65 5.39 3.12 -2.91
CA GLY A 65 5.07 2.13 -3.91
C GLY A 65 3.85 1.30 -3.54
N THR A 66 3.14 0.82 -4.56
CA THR A 66 1.91 0.03 -4.39
C THR A 66 1.84 -1.06 -5.44
N ILE A 67 1.38 -2.25 -5.06
CA ILE A 67 0.95 -3.30 -5.98
C ILE A 67 -0.45 -3.79 -5.64
N ILE A 68 -1.17 -4.24 -6.66
CA ILE A 68 -2.46 -4.92 -6.51
C ILE A 68 -2.26 -6.37 -6.92
N VAL A 69 -2.69 -7.30 -6.06
CA VAL A 69 -2.40 -8.73 -6.16
C VAL A 69 -3.67 -9.54 -6.21
N ASN A 70 -3.69 -10.54 -7.08
CA ASN A 70 -4.67 -11.63 -7.05
C ASN A 70 -4.04 -12.87 -6.41
N HIS A 71 -4.39 -13.17 -5.16
CA HIS A 71 -3.85 -14.35 -4.47
C HIS A 71 -4.37 -15.68 -5.00
N THR A 72 -5.45 -15.69 -5.79
CA THR A 72 -5.96 -16.92 -6.41
C THR A 72 -5.07 -17.37 -7.58
N SER A 73 -4.61 -16.41 -8.40
CA SER A 73 -3.66 -16.69 -9.50
C SER A 73 -2.20 -16.49 -9.10
N ASP A 74 -1.93 -16.02 -7.87
CA ASP A 74 -0.60 -15.68 -7.37
C ASP A 74 0.15 -14.64 -8.23
N GLU A 75 -0.57 -13.61 -8.71
CA GLU A 75 -0.05 -12.61 -9.65
C GLU A 75 -0.18 -11.18 -9.15
N VAL A 76 0.82 -10.36 -9.47
CA VAL A 76 0.72 -8.90 -9.42
C VAL A 76 -0.09 -8.44 -10.63
N VAL A 77 -1.26 -7.87 -10.40
CA VAL A 77 -2.18 -7.42 -11.45
C VAL A 77 -1.79 -6.04 -11.97
N CYS A 78 -1.47 -5.12 -11.06
CA CYS A 78 -1.11 -3.73 -11.34
C CYS A 78 -0.11 -3.20 -10.32
N GLU A 79 0.58 -2.14 -10.71
CA GLU A 79 1.57 -1.43 -9.89
C GLU A 79 1.30 0.08 -9.93
N GLY A 80 1.74 0.78 -8.90
CA GLY A 80 1.69 2.23 -8.81
C GLY A 80 2.78 2.78 -7.90
N ALA A 81 3.13 4.03 -8.13
CA ALA A 81 4.05 4.78 -7.28
C ALA A 81 3.61 6.25 -7.24
N ASN A 82 4.16 7.02 -6.29
CA ASN A 82 3.94 8.46 -6.27
C ASN A 82 4.63 9.10 -7.47
N PHE A 83 3.86 9.80 -8.28
CA PHE A 83 4.37 10.58 -9.40
C PHE A 83 4.24 12.08 -9.17
N ARG A 84 5.28 12.82 -9.53
CA ARG A 84 5.22 14.30 -9.56
C ARG A 84 4.64 14.77 -10.90
N THR A 85 3.33 14.62 -11.06
CA THR A 85 2.61 14.98 -12.30
C THR A 85 1.96 16.35 -12.24
N GLY A 86 2.07 17.07 -11.13
CA GLY A 86 1.29 18.29 -10.87
C GLY A 86 -0.08 18.03 -10.22
N ASP A 87 -0.57 16.79 -10.24
CA ASP A 87 -1.72 16.35 -9.46
C ASP A 87 -1.25 15.77 -8.12
N PRO A 88 -1.51 16.48 -7.00
CA PRO A 88 -1.05 16.05 -5.68
C PRO A 88 -1.82 14.84 -5.13
N THR A 89 -2.88 14.41 -5.79
CA THR A 89 -3.69 13.27 -5.35
C THR A 89 -3.21 11.94 -5.92
N ILE A 90 -2.32 11.94 -6.91
CA ILE A 90 -1.78 10.71 -7.50
C ILE A 90 -0.68 10.14 -6.59
N HIS A 91 -1.13 9.53 -5.50
CA HIS A 91 -0.29 8.67 -4.66
C HIS A 91 -0.19 7.26 -5.25
N GLY A 92 0.71 6.44 -4.73
CA GLY A 92 0.97 5.08 -5.24
C GLY A 92 -0.30 4.24 -5.32
N GLU A 93 -1.16 4.33 -4.32
CA GLU A 93 -2.43 3.60 -4.27
C GLU A 93 -3.40 4.06 -5.36
N ILE A 94 -3.57 5.37 -5.53
CA ILE A 94 -4.44 5.94 -6.57
C ILE A 94 -3.89 5.60 -7.95
N SER A 95 -2.56 5.69 -8.13
CA SER A 95 -1.89 5.27 -9.35
C SER A 95 -2.17 3.80 -9.70
N ALA A 96 -2.02 2.88 -8.74
CA ALA A 96 -2.28 1.46 -8.95
C ALA A 96 -3.77 1.15 -9.24
N ILE A 97 -4.70 1.81 -8.54
CA ILE A 97 -6.14 1.68 -8.77
C ILE A 97 -6.49 2.14 -10.18
N ASN A 98 -5.95 3.29 -10.62
CA ASN A 98 -6.17 3.83 -11.97
C ASN A 98 -5.61 2.88 -13.04
N ALA A 99 -4.40 2.35 -12.83
CA ALA A 99 -3.77 1.40 -13.74
C ALA A 99 -4.60 0.11 -13.89
N CYS A 100 -5.11 -0.44 -12.77
CA CYS A 100 -5.99 -1.60 -12.82
C CYS A 100 -7.34 -1.30 -13.49
N THR A 101 -7.93 -0.16 -13.19
CA THR A 101 -9.19 0.26 -13.84
C THR A 101 -9.03 0.34 -15.34
N ALA A 102 -7.94 0.96 -15.82
CA ALA A 102 -7.63 1.04 -17.26
C ALA A 102 -7.44 -0.37 -17.85
N LYS A 103 -6.61 -1.20 -17.23
CA LYS A 103 -6.36 -2.59 -17.68
C LYS A 103 -7.65 -3.39 -17.79
N PHE A 104 -8.52 -3.35 -16.78
CA PHE A 104 -9.78 -4.11 -16.79
C PHE A 104 -10.76 -3.57 -17.85
N THR A 105 -10.76 -2.24 -18.07
CA THR A 105 -11.55 -1.62 -19.13
C THR A 105 -11.07 -2.07 -20.52
N GLU A 106 -9.76 -2.11 -20.76
CA GLU A 106 -9.15 -2.62 -21.99
C GLU A 106 -9.47 -4.11 -22.23
N MET A 107 -9.61 -4.90 -21.16
CA MET A 107 -10.06 -6.29 -21.22
C MET A 107 -11.56 -6.42 -21.52
N GLY A 108 -12.30 -5.31 -21.68
CA GLY A 108 -13.73 -5.30 -21.98
C GLY A 108 -14.64 -5.55 -20.77
N MET A 109 -14.12 -5.45 -19.54
CA MET A 109 -14.95 -5.58 -18.35
C MET A 109 -15.88 -4.38 -18.16
N THR A 110 -17.13 -4.66 -17.81
CA THR A 110 -18.08 -3.61 -17.42
C THR A 110 -17.74 -3.01 -16.07
N ALA A 111 -18.25 -1.79 -15.79
CA ALA A 111 -18.05 -1.14 -14.49
C ALA A 111 -18.48 -2.02 -13.30
N THR A 112 -19.60 -2.77 -13.45
CA THR A 112 -20.06 -3.71 -12.41
C THR A 112 -19.08 -4.86 -12.19
N GLN A 113 -18.49 -5.39 -13.27
CA GLN A 113 -17.48 -6.47 -13.18
C GLN A 113 -16.19 -5.96 -12.55
N ILE A 114 -15.74 -4.74 -12.90
CA ILE A 114 -14.57 -4.10 -12.29
C ILE A 114 -14.82 -3.90 -10.80
N PHE A 115 -15.98 -3.37 -10.43
CA PHE A 115 -16.33 -3.18 -9.02
C PHE A 115 -16.32 -4.51 -8.23
N ALA A 116 -16.87 -5.58 -8.80
CA ALA A 116 -16.87 -6.90 -8.19
C ALA A 116 -15.44 -7.49 -8.07
N ALA A 117 -14.55 -7.19 -9.02
CA ALA A 117 -13.17 -7.69 -9.02
C ALA A 117 -12.36 -7.18 -7.83
N TRP A 118 -12.55 -5.93 -7.40
CA TRP A 118 -11.81 -5.37 -6.26
C TRP A 118 -11.95 -6.22 -4.99
N GLY A 119 -13.13 -6.77 -4.73
CA GLY A 119 -13.39 -7.64 -3.58
C GLY A 119 -12.65 -8.98 -3.60
N GLN A 120 -11.95 -9.32 -4.69
CA GLN A 120 -11.10 -10.50 -4.80
C GLN A 120 -9.60 -10.17 -4.75
N LEU A 121 -9.25 -8.88 -4.76
CA LEU A 121 -7.88 -8.39 -4.85
C LEU A 121 -7.41 -7.85 -3.51
N SER A 122 -6.09 -7.96 -3.29
CA SER A 122 -5.39 -7.38 -2.16
C SER A 122 -4.51 -6.22 -2.66
N ILE A 123 -4.50 -5.11 -1.92
CA ILE A 123 -3.61 -3.99 -2.20
C ILE A 123 -2.47 -3.96 -1.17
N TYR A 124 -1.23 -3.90 -1.63
CA TYR A 124 -0.01 -3.80 -0.84
C TYR A 124 0.63 -2.45 -1.05
N THR A 125 0.95 -1.77 0.06
CA THR A 125 1.67 -0.48 0.04
C THR A 125 2.88 -0.57 0.97
N ASN A 126 4.03 -0.05 0.56
CA ASN A 126 5.22 -0.08 1.41
C ASN A 126 5.17 0.92 2.57
N ALA A 127 4.19 1.83 2.57
CA ALA A 127 3.86 2.66 3.71
C ALA A 127 2.35 2.70 3.95
N GLU A 128 1.95 2.98 5.18
CA GLU A 128 0.56 3.15 5.56
C GLU A 128 -0.10 4.27 4.75
N SER A 129 -1.26 3.97 4.19
CA SER A 129 -2.02 4.89 3.33
C SER A 129 -2.50 6.11 4.10
N CYS A 130 -2.32 7.30 3.54
CA CYS A 130 -2.91 8.52 4.06
C CYS A 130 -4.46 8.45 4.04
N PRO A 131 -5.18 9.33 4.74
CA PRO A 131 -6.65 9.28 4.80
C PRO A 131 -7.35 9.28 3.44
N MET A 132 -6.81 10.01 2.45
CA MET A 132 -7.34 10.02 1.09
C MET A 132 -7.25 8.62 0.44
N CYS A 133 -6.08 8.00 0.47
CA CYS A 133 -5.86 6.68 -0.10
C CYS A 133 -6.60 5.59 0.66
N ALA A 134 -6.60 5.64 2.00
CA ALA A 134 -7.37 4.72 2.84
C ALA A 134 -8.86 4.77 2.51
N SER A 135 -9.41 5.98 2.28
CA SER A 135 -10.79 6.14 1.82
C SER A 135 -11.01 5.54 0.44
N ALA A 136 -10.10 5.76 -0.52
CA ALA A 136 -10.19 5.17 -1.86
C ALA A 136 -10.16 3.64 -1.82
N ILE A 137 -9.29 3.03 -1.00
CA ILE A 137 -9.22 1.59 -0.78
C ILE A 137 -10.55 1.05 -0.26
N ARG A 138 -11.18 1.76 0.70
CA ARG A 138 -12.48 1.38 1.24
C ARG A 138 -13.61 1.53 0.23
N TRP A 139 -13.62 2.58 -0.58
CA TRP A 139 -14.61 2.76 -1.66
C TRP A 139 -14.45 1.73 -2.77
N ALA A 140 -13.23 1.34 -3.13
CA ALA A 140 -12.98 0.26 -4.08
C ALA A 140 -13.45 -1.10 -3.53
N GLY A 141 -13.39 -1.30 -2.21
CA GLY A 141 -13.86 -2.54 -1.56
C GLY A 141 -12.88 -3.69 -1.71
N PHE A 142 -11.58 -3.43 -1.62
CA PHE A 142 -10.54 -4.47 -1.65
C PHE A 142 -10.78 -5.55 -0.59
N LYS A 143 -10.45 -6.80 -0.92
CA LYS A 143 -10.48 -7.91 0.04
C LYS A 143 -9.53 -7.66 1.20
N GLU A 144 -8.33 -7.16 0.89
CA GLU A 144 -7.29 -6.88 1.88
C GLU A 144 -6.52 -5.61 1.55
N TYR A 145 -6.10 -4.92 2.59
CA TYR A 145 -5.13 -3.85 2.58
C TYR A 145 -3.95 -4.21 3.46
N VAL A 146 -2.75 -4.26 2.87
CA VAL A 146 -1.51 -4.66 3.55
C VAL A 146 -0.49 -3.54 3.43
N TYR A 147 0.09 -3.10 4.56
CA TYR A 147 1.07 -2.03 4.53
C TYR A 147 2.34 -2.33 5.35
N GLY A 148 3.45 -1.67 4.98
CA GLY A 148 4.74 -1.75 5.65
C GLY A 148 4.91 -0.68 6.72
N THR A 149 5.69 0.37 6.45
CA THR A 149 6.00 1.50 7.32
C THR A 149 4.74 2.25 7.79
N THR A 150 4.66 2.60 9.07
CA THR A 150 3.50 3.32 9.62
C THR A 150 3.55 4.83 9.32
N ILE A 151 2.39 5.49 9.32
CA ILE A 151 2.29 6.97 9.29
C ILE A 151 3.10 7.58 10.45
N GLN A 152 3.03 6.98 11.65
CA GLN A 152 3.75 7.48 12.82
C GLN A 152 5.27 7.43 12.63
N HIS A 153 5.79 6.37 12.00
CA HIS A 153 7.21 6.29 11.66
C HIS A 153 7.61 7.45 10.74
N ASN A 154 6.87 7.66 9.65
CA ASN A 154 7.14 8.74 8.70
C ASN A 154 7.07 10.12 9.36
N TYR A 155 6.06 10.36 10.21
CA TYR A 155 5.94 11.59 10.98
C TYR A 155 7.18 11.83 11.85
N ASN A 156 7.66 10.79 12.57
CA ASN A 156 8.84 10.87 13.43
C ASN A 156 10.14 11.12 12.62
N LYS A 157 10.18 10.74 11.35
CA LYS A 157 11.29 11.00 10.42
C LYS A 157 11.18 12.36 9.71
N GLY A 158 10.22 13.20 10.07
CA GLY A 158 10.07 14.56 9.54
C GLY A 158 9.23 14.69 8.27
N TRP A 159 8.53 13.62 7.87
CA TRP A 159 7.62 13.71 6.73
C TRP A 159 6.38 14.56 7.06
N GLY A 160 6.01 15.43 6.13
CA GLY A 160 4.74 16.16 6.18
C GLY A 160 3.57 15.25 5.84
N VAL A 161 3.10 14.46 6.81
CA VAL A 161 1.99 13.52 6.66
C VAL A 161 0.78 13.93 7.49
N MET A 162 -0.41 13.52 7.06
CA MET A 162 -1.60 13.60 7.90
C MET A 162 -1.53 12.49 8.95
N THR A 163 -1.60 12.84 10.23
CA THR A 163 -1.44 11.89 11.35
C THR A 163 -2.70 11.06 11.65
N LEU A 164 -3.80 11.27 10.91
CA LEU A 164 -4.97 10.39 10.98
C LEU A 164 -4.62 9.04 10.35
N SER A 165 -4.71 7.97 11.14
CA SER A 165 -4.32 6.63 10.71
C SER A 165 -5.30 6.04 9.69
N SER A 166 -4.80 5.13 8.85
CA SER A 166 -5.67 4.34 7.96
C SER A 166 -6.68 3.51 8.76
N TYR A 167 -6.31 3.08 9.97
CA TYR A 167 -7.23 2.37 10.88
C TYR A 167 -8.45 3.21 11.25
N ASP A 168 -8.27 4.49 11.61
CA ASP A 168 -9.38 5.37 11.95
C ASP A 168 -10.33 5.56 10.76
N VAL A 169 -9.80 5.74 9.56
CA VAL A 169 -10.59 5.81 8.32
C VAL A 169 -11.38 4.51 8.12
N PHE A 170 -10.76 3.36 8.31
CA PHE A 170 -11.43 2.06 8.17
C PHE A 170 -12.51 1.87 9.23
N GLN A 171 -12.29 2.29 10.48
CA GLN A 171 -13.31 2.24 11.53
C GLN A 171 -14.53 3.10 11.20
N GLN A 172 -14.33 4.31 10.67
CA GLN A 172 -15.41 5.21 10.29
C GLN A 172 -16.13 4.81 8.99
N SER A 173 -15.51 3.96 8.18
CA SER A 173 -16.04 3.51 6.88
C SER A 173 -16.81 2.18 6.94
N ARG A 174 -17.13 1.65 8.11
CA ARG A 174 -17.83 0.35 8.27
C ARG A 174 -19.22 0.31 7.65
N GLN A 175 -19.86 1.48 7.44
CA GLN A 175 -21.18 1.58 6.82
C GLN A 175 -21.12 1.55 5.28
N LEU A 176 -19.92 1.60 4.67
CA LEU A 176 -19.80 1.53 3.23
C LEU A 176 -20.26 0.16 2.72
N PRO A 177 -21.00 0.11 1.60
CA PRO A 177 -21.36 -1.15 0.97
C PRO A 177 -20.13 -1.87 0.42
N GLY A 178 -20.26 -3.17 0.20
CA GLY A 178 -19.20 -4.00 -0.36
C GLY A 178 -18.40 -4.80 0.68
N TYR A 179 -17.24 -5.28 0.29
CA TYR A 179 -16.39 -6.09 1.17
C TYR A 179 -15.84 -5.30 2.35
N GLN A 180 -15.86 -5.93 3.51
CA GLN A 180 -15.13 -5.41 4.67
C GLN A 180 -13.64 -5.76 4.47
N THR A 181 -12.87 -4.76 4.02
CA THR A 181 -11.44 -4.93 3.77
C THR A 181 -10.70 -5.32 5.04
N VAL A 182 -10.00 -6.46 5.03
CA VAL A 182 -9.11 -6.85 6.13
C VAL A 182 -7.84 -6.02 6.05
N MET A 183 -7.48 -5.39 7.17
CA MET A 183 -6.25 -4.58 7.25
C MET A 183 -5.15 -5.36 7.96
N LEU A 184 -3.96 -5.39 7.36
CA LEU A 184 -2.74 -6.01 7.91
C LEU A 184 -1.61 -4.98 7.81
N GLY A 185 -1.07 -4.57 8.95
CA GLY A 185 -0.03 -3.54 9.01
C GLY A 185 1.33 -4.05 9.44
N GLN A 186 2.34 -3.22 9.21
CA GLN A 186 3.72 -3.42 9.66
C GLN A 186 4.37 -4.70 9.09
N ILE A 187 4.05 -5.03 7.84
CA ILE A 187 4.67 -6.14 7.14
C ILE A 187 6.03 -5.70 6.61
N LEU A 188 7.11 -6.38 7.05
CA LEU A 188 8.48 -6.18 6.55
C LEU A 188 9.03 -4.76 6.83
N THR A 189 8.76 -4.19 8.01
CA THR A 189 9.18 -2.83 8.37
C THR A 189 10.70 -2.65 8.37
N ASN A 190 11.47 -3.71 8.68
CA ASN A 190 12.94 -3.69 8.58
C ASN A 190 13.46 -3.40 7.15
N GLU A 191 12.66 -3.66 6.10
CA GLU A 191 13.01 -3.34 4.71
C GLU A 191 12.23 -2.12 4.18
N THR A 192 11.07 -1.76 4.76
CA THR A 192 10.29 -0.61 4.29
C THR A 192 10.65 0.68 5.01
N ASP A 193 10.92 0.68 6.33
CA ASP A 193 11.29 1.87 7.10
C ASP A 193 12.53 2.60 6.56
N PRO A 194 13.61 1.92 6.15
CA PRO A 194 14.79 2.58 5.58
C PRO A 194 14.51 3.38 4.32
N LEU A 195 13.44 3.07 3.57
CA LEU A 195 13.06 3.81 2.37
C LEU A 195 12.61 5.25 2.69
N PHE A 196 12.20 5.51 3.93
CA PHE A 196 11.65 6.79 4.40
C PHE A 196 12.57 7.53 5.38
N SER A 197 13.76 7.01 5.69
CA SER A 197 14.64 7.55 6.74
C SER A 197 15.56 8.67 6.25
N TRP A 198 16.08 8.57 5.03
CA TRP A 198 17.18 9.41 4.53
C TRP A 198 16.78 10.80 4.02
N GLN A 199 15.51 11.07 3.79
CA GLN A 199 15.01 12.27 3.11
C GLN A 199 15.19 13.54 3.95
N TYR A 200 15.06 13.41 5.25
CA TYR A 200 15.12 14.52 6.22
C TYR A 200 16.19 14.33 7.29
N ASP A 201 16.96 13.24 7.24
CA ASP A 201 18.06 12.93 8.14
C ASP A 201 19.34 12.67 7.33
N GLU A 202 20.29 13.62 7.38
CA GLU A 202 21.54 13.51 6.63
C GLU A 202 22.49 12.44 7.18
N SER A 203 22.27 11.97 8.41
CA SER A 203 23.04 10.88 9.02
C SER A 203 22.62 9.50 8.52
N GLU A 204 21.41 9.36 7.97
CA GLU A 204 20.91 8.12 7.41
C GLU A 204 21.54 7.83 6.04
N PRO A 205 21.87 6.57 5.72
CA PRO A 205 22.50 6.21 4.45
C PRO A 205 21.54 6.41 3.27
N CYS A 206 22.09 6.78 2.11
CA CYS A 206 21.34 6.74 0.86
C CYS A 206 21.00 5.31 0.46
N PRO A 207 19.91 5.10 -0.32
CA PRO A 207 19.65 3.81 -0.97
C PRO A 207 20.84 3.34 -1.82
N ASN A 208 20.96 2.06 -2.06
CA ASN A 208 21.99 1.49 -2.94
C ASN A 208 21.98 2.18 -4.31
N SER A 209 23.17 2.44 -4.87
CA SER A 209 23.37 3.17 -6.13
C SER A 209 23.01 4.66 -6.06
N CYS A 210 22.80 5.21 -4.85
CA CYS A 210 22.55 6.64 -4.64
C CYS A 210 23.67 7.27 -3.81
N VAL A 211 23.96 8.53 -4.09
CA VAL A 211 24.91 9.33 -3.31
C VAL A 211 24.23 10.61 -2.83
N ARG A 212 24.62 11.04 -1.63
CA ARG A 212 24.13 12.29 -1.05
C ARG A 212 24.76 13.47 -1.74
N GLN A 213 23.93 14.39 -2.21
CA GLN A 213 24.36 15.64 -2.85
C GLN A 213 23.54 16.81 -2.32
N PHE A 214 24.22 17.92 -2.07
CA PHE A 214 23.54 19.18 -1.74
C PHE A 214 22.86 19.76 -2.97
N SER A 215 21.57 20.01 -2.86
CA SER A 215 20.77 20.65 -3.92
C SER A 215 20.65 22.14 -3.65
N GLN A 216 21.33 22.96 -4.44
CA GLN A 216 21.24 24.43 -4.35
C GLN A 216 19.80 24.93 -4.55
N THR A 217 19.02 24.27 -5.42
CA THR A 217 17.63 24.66 -5.71
C THR A 217 16.66 24.31 -4.59
N ARG A 218 16.99 23.31 -3.76
CA ARG A 218 16.16 22.86 -2.63
C ARG A 218 16.66 23.37 -1.28
N GLY A 219 17.93 23.75 -1.18
CA GLY A 219 18.57 24.21 0.04
C GLY A 219 18.89 23.11 1.06
N TYR A 220 18.82 21.83 0.66
CA TYR A 220 19.15 20.68 1.50
C TYR A 220 19.79 19.54 0.69
N SER A 221 20.47 18.63 1.39
CA SER A 221 21.07 17.44 0.79
C SER A 221 20.02 16.40 0.46
N THR A 222 20.14 15.73 -0.67
CA THR A 222 19.27 14.64 -1.12
C THR A 222 20.08 13.52 -1.76
N CYS A 223 19.54 12.31 -1.79
CA CYS A 223 20.16 11.18 -2.47
C CYS A 223 19.82 11.22 -3.96
N THR A 224 20.83 11.10 -4.82
CA THR A 224 20.69 11.09 -6.27
C THR A 224 21.38 9.87 -6.87
N ASN A 225 20.94 9.41 -8.03
CA ASN A 225 21.54 8.29 -8.72
C ASN A 225 23.00 8.62 -9.15
N ILE A 226 23.94 7.74 -8.86
CA ILE A 226 25.35 7.87 -9.22
C ILE A 226 25.53 8.07 -10.72
N THR A 227 24.75 7.38 -11.56
CA THR A 227 24.84 7.48 -13.02
C THR A 227 24.27 8.79 -13.60
N ALA A 228 23.54 9.56 -12.77
CA ALA A 228 23.00 10.86 -13.18
C ALA A 228 23.95 12.04 -12.88
N ILE A 229 25.13 11.76 -12.30
CA ILE A 229 26.13 12.78 -12.02
C ILE A 229 26.92 13.02 -13.31
N PRO A 230 26.93 14.24 -13.90
CA PRO A 230 27.81 14.54 -15.01
C PRO A 230 29.26 14.29 -14.57
N SER A 231 30.03 13.53 -15.36
CA SER A 231 31.48 13.45 -15.19
C SER A 231 32.06 14.89 -15.31
N MET A 232 32.70 15.34 -14.23
CA MET A 232 33.45 16.62 -14.27
C MET A 232 34.62 16.54 -15.23
#